data_444b3c4c0b8417cdf9ce56ea38601736
#
_entry.id   444b3c4c0b8417cdf9ce56ea38601736
#
_cell.length_a   1.000
_cell.length_b   1.000
_cell.length_c   1.000
_cell.angle_alpha   90.00
_cell.angle_beta   90.00
_cell.angle_gamma   90.00
#
_symmetry.space_group_name_H-M   'P 1'
#
loop_
_entity.id
_entity.type
_entity.pdbx_description
1 polymer ?
#
loop_
_entity_poly.entity_id
_entity_poly.type
_entity_poly.pdbx_seq_one_letter_code
_entity_poly.pdbx_strand_id
1 'polypeptide(L)'
;MRTMANTFGGVGVGLVASWVKALSEPPLQAAAERILPPSPAQKQEVGADPSGHPENMPPAVLVGRVAAALGHRGLTARQRVRAQQVIHYGFGVALGGAYLAGASRWPAVTRGRGALAGLAIYTATHASLLPALRVQRPPWRLAPAAVVWEATSHALFGTALEAMRRLLRG
;
A
#
# COMPACT_ATOMS: atom_id res chain seq x y z
N MET A 1 24.22 -18.44 7.83
CA MET A 1 24.31 -17.02 8.25
C MET A 1 23.79 -16.03 7.20
N ARG A 2 24.09 -16.15 5.88
CA ARG A 2 23.58 -15.23 4.84
C ARG A 2 22.04 -15.18 4.72
N THR A 3 21.34 -16.28 4.93
CA THR A 3 19.87 -16.36 4.83
C THR A 3 19.18 -15.57 5.96
N MET A 4 19.65 -15.67 7.19
CA MET A 4 19.10 -14.90 8.32
C MET A 4 19.34 -13.39 8.16
N ALA A 5 20.54 -12.97 7.76
CA ALA A 5 20.82 -11.54 7.49
C ALA A 5 19.89 -10.96 6.41
N ASN A 6 19.57 -11.74 5.38
CA ASN A 6 18.62 -11.33 4.34
C ASN A 6 17.17 -11.24 4.86
N THR A 7 16.77 -12.10 5.79
CA THR A 7 15.41 -12.09 6.36
C THR A 7 15.22 -10.88 7.27
N PHE A 8 16.15 -10.61 8.19
CA PHE A 8 16.09 -9.41 9.04
C PHE A 8 16.20 -8.12 8.23
N GLY A 9 17.05 -8.11 7.20
CA GLY A 9 17.13 -6.98 6.26
C GLY A 9 15.81 -6.73 5.55
N GLY A 10 15.10 -7.78 5.09
CA GLY A 10 13.80 -7.65 4.42
C GLY A 10 12.72 -7.07 5.32
N VAL A 11 12.68 -7.49 6.60
CA VAL A 11 11.73 -6.95 7.59
C VAL A 11 11.96 -5.45 7.79
N GLY A 12 13.19 -5.04 8.05
CA GLY A 12 13.52 -3.62 8.26
C GLY A 12 13.23 -2.76 7.04
N VAL A 13 13.62 -3.22 5.85
CA VAL A 13 13.36 -2.54 4.57
C VAL A 13 11.87 -2.35 4.34
N GLY A 14 11.06 -3.39 4.54
CA GLY A 14 9.61 -3.32 4.35
C GLY A 14 8.90 -2.42 5.36
N LEU A 15 9.31 -2.45 6.63
CA LEU A 15 8.74 -1.58 7.68
C LEU A 15 9.03 -0.10 7.38
N VAL A 16 10.28 0.26 7.07
CA VAL A 16 10.66 1.63 6.74
C VAL A 16 9.93 2.12 5.50
N ALA A 17 9.86 1.31 4.45
CA ALA A 17 9.15 1.70 3.23
C ALA A 17 7.64 1.89 3.48
N SER A 18 7.00 1.03 4.29
CA SER A 18 5.60 1.19 4.69
C SER A 18 5.36 2.46 5.50
N TRP A 19 6.30 2.79 6.39
CA TRP A 19 6.24 4.02 7.17
C TRP A 19 6.37 5.26 6.29
N VAL A 20 7.33 5.27 5.34
CA VAL A 20 7.48 6.35 4.34
C VAL A 20 6.20 6.51 3.52
N LYS A 21 5.60 5.40 3.05
CA LYS A 21 4.31 5.44 2.34
C LYS A 21 3.24 6.07 3.22
N ALA A 22 3.03 5.59 4.43
CA ALA A 22 2.01 6.09 5.35
C ALA A 22 2.15 7.60 5.63
N LEU A 23 3.38 8.10 5.81
CA LEU A 23 3.64 9.53 6.00
C LEU A 23 3.40 10.36 4.73
N SER A 24 3.57 9.76 3.56
CA SER A 24 3.38 10.46 2.28
C SER A 24 1.91 10.56 1.85
N GLU A 25 1.04 9.67 2.31
CA GLU A 25 -0.36 9.62 1.87
C GLU A 25 -1.15 10.91 2.15
N PRO A 26 -1.16 11.49 3.37
CA PRO A 26 -1.95 12.70 3.62
C PRO A 26 -1.53 13.91 2.77
N PRO A 27 -0.25 14.27 2.63
CA PRO A 27 0.14 15.39 1.78
C PRO A 27 -0.09 15.11 0.29
N LEU A 28 0.08 13.88 -0.18
CA LEU A 28 -0.22 13.51 -1.57
C LEU A 28 -1.71 13.59 -1.86
N GLN A 29 -2.56 13.09 -0.95
CA GLN A 29 -4.01 13.22 -1.04
C GLN A 29 -4.42 14.69 -1.12
N ALA A 30 -3.95 15.51 -0.19
CA ALA A 30 -4.28 16.95 -0.17
C ALA A 30 -3.84 17.67 -1.46
N ALA A 31 -2.66 17.33 -2.01
CA ALA A 31 -2.18 17.89 -3.25
C ALA A 31 -3.02 17.44 -4.46
N ALA A 32 -3.33 16.15 -4.56
CA ALA A 32 -4.13 15.59 -5.64
C ALA A 32 -5.57 16.15 -5.63
N GLU A 33 -6.22 16.23 -4.47
CA GLU A 33 -7.57 16.75 -4.31
C GLU A 33 -7.66 18.27 -4.60
N ARG A 34 -6.58 19.01 -4.39
CA ARG A 34 -6.53 20.44 -4.76
C ARG A 34 -6.57 20.64 -6.28
N ILE A 35 -5.95 19.72 -7.04
CA ILE A 35 -5.89 19.79 -8.51
C ILE A 35 -7.10 19.10 -9.14
N LEU A 36 -7.55 18.02 -8.55
CA LEU A 36 -8.62 17.13 -9.04
C LEU A 36 -9.66 16.92 -7.92
N PRO A 37 -10.47 17.92 -7.59
CA PRO A 37 -11.36 17.87 -6.44
C PRO A 37 -12.42 16.76 -6.60
N PRO A 38 -12.45 15.77 -5.66
CA PRO A 38 -13.47 14.75 -5.67
C PRO A 38 -14.78 15.27 -5.10
N SER A 39 -15.91 14.71 -5.56
CA SER A 39 -17.20 14.96 -4.92
C SER A 39 -17.28 14.29 -3.54
N PRO A 40 -18.21 14.74 -2.65
CA PRO A 40 -18.43 14.11 -1.36
C PRO A 40 -18.75 12.61 -1.47
N ALA A 41 -19.51 12.20 -2.50
CA ALA A 41 -19.83 10.80 -2.75
C ALA A 41 -18.61 9.98 -3.14
N GLN A 42 -17.68 10.55 -3.91
CA GLN A 42 -16.44 9.88 -4.29
C GLN A 42 -15.51 9.68 -3.09
N LYS A 43 -15.51 10.58 -2.12
CA LYS A 43 -14.73 10.42 -0.87
C LYS A 43 -15.20 9.25 0.01
N GLN A 44 -16.47 8.85 -0.10
CA GLN A 44 -17.02 7.71 0.61
C GLN A 44 -16.64 6.35 -0.03
N GLU A 45 -16.05 6.37 -1.22
CA GLU A 45 -15.64 5.14 -1.89
C GLU A 45 -14.47 4.47 -1.18
N VAL A 46 -14.44 3.14 -1.25
CA VAL A 46 -13.36 2.36 -0.62
C VAL A 46 -12.00 2.71 -1.24
N GLY A 47 -11.07 3.13 -0.39
CA GLY A 47 -9.72 3.53 -0.78
C GLY A 47 -9.60 4.97 -1.28
N ALA A 48 -10.64 5.79 -1.17
CA ALA A 48 -10.61 7.15 -1.72
C ALA A 48 -10.09 8.20 -0.73
N ASP A 49 -10.38 8.04 0.57
CA ASP A 49 -10.09 9.07 1.58
C ASP A 49 -9.47 8.46 2.87
N PRO A 50 -8.18 8.18 2.89
CA PRO A 50 -7.52 7.65 4.07
C PRO A 50 -7.51 8.62 5.26
N SER A 51 -7.58 9.93 5.01
CA SER A 51 -7.56 10.95 6.05
C SER A 51 -8.92 11.15 6.72
N GLY A 52 -10.01 11.14 5.94
CA GLY A 52 -11.37 11.32 6.44
C GLY A 52 -12.06 10.01 6.82
N HIS A 53 -11.77 8.92 6.09
CA HIS A 53 -12.44 7.63 6.22
C HIS A 53 -11.46 6.45 6.28
N PRO A 54 -10.55 6.41 7.29
CA PRO A 54 -9.56 5.33 7.40
C PRO A 54 -10.20 3.93 7.54
N GLU A 55 -11.41 3.81 8.06
CA GLU A 55 -12.18 2.56 8.16
C GLU A 55 -12.69 2.04 6.80
N ASN A 56 -12.67 2.88 5.76
CA ASN A 56 -13.04 2.54 4.38
C ASN A 56 -11.83 2.17 3.52
N MET A 57 -10.65 2.09 4.09
CA MET A 57 -9.48 1.63 3.32
C MET A 57 -9.59 0.13 3.00
N PRO A 58 -9.07 -0.33 1.84
CA PRO A 58 -9.24 -1.71 1.36
C PRO A 58 -8.91 -2.80 2.39
N PRO A 59 -7.80 -2.73 3.15
CA PRO A 59 -7.52 -3.74 4.17
C PRO A 59 -8.55 -3.75 5.32
N ALA A 60 -9.08 -2.58 5.72
CA ALA A 60 -10.09 -2.47 6.75
C ALA A 60 -11.43 -3.11 6.32
N VAL A 61 -11.81 -2.88 5.06
CA VAL A 61 -13.01 -3.48 4.45
C VAL A 61 -12.84 -4.99 4.33
N LEU A 62 -11.68 -5.47 3.87
CA LEU A 62 -11.39 -6.89 3.73
C LEU A 62 -11.51 -7.63 5.07
N VAL A 63 -10.92 -7.08 6.13
CA VAL A 63 -11.02 -7.66 7.48
C VAL A 63 -12.45 -7.71 7.96
N GLY A 64 -13.24 -6.66 7.73
CA GLY A 64 -14.66 -6.64 8.07
C GLY A 64 -15.45 -7.77 7.38
N ARG A 65 -15.18 -8.01 6.09
CA ARG A 65 -15.81 -9.10 5.31
C ARG A 65 -15.39 -10.47 5.81
N VAL A 66 -14.12 -10.68 6.09
CA VAL A 66 -13.60 -11.95 6.63
C VAL A 66 -14.21 -12.22 8.00
N ALA A 67 -14.25 -11.23 8.89
CA ALA A 67 -14.87 -11.38 10.20
C ALA A 67 -16.36 -11.76 10.10
N ALA A 68 -17.11 -11.09 9.21
CA ALA A 68 -18.51 -11.41 8.96
C ALA A 68 -18.69 -12.84 8.42
N ALA A 69 -17.86 -13.28 7.49
CA ALA A 69 -17.87 -14.64 6.93
C ALA A 69 -17.58 -15.72 7.99
N LEU A 70 -16.80 -15.37 9.03
CA LEU A 70 -16.50 -16.24 10.17
C LEU A 70 -17.56 -16.18 11.30
N GLY A 71 -18.68 -15.49 11.07
CA GLY A 71 -19.79 -15.39 12.03
C GLY A 71 -19.53 -14.40 13.18
N HIS A 72 -18.47 -13.58 13.12
CA HIS A 72 -18.24 -12.54 14.10
C HIS A 72 -19.20 -11.37 13.90
N ARG A 73 -19.82 -10.89 14.99
CA ARG A 73 -20.58 -9.65 14.99
C ARG A 73 -19.63 -8.51 14.56
N GLY A 74 -20.12 -7.60 13.71
CA GLY A 74 -19.32 -6.61 13.00
C GLY A 74 -18.23 -5.95 13.84
N LEU A 75 -17.06 -5.76 13.23
CA LEU A 75 -15.93 -5.04 13.83
C LEU A 75 -16.26 -3.55 13.95
N THR A 76 -15.88 -2.94 15.07
CA THR A 76 -15.93 -1.48 15.23
C THR A 76 -14.97 -0.80 14.25
N ALA A 77 -15.21 0.47 13.93
CA ALA A 77 -14.29 1.28 13.09
C ALA A 77 -12.85 1.22 13.63
N ARG A 78 -12.66 1.38 14.95
CA ARG A 78 -11.34 1.30 15.60
C ARG A 78 -10.65 -0.06 15.38
N GLN A 79 -11.38 -1.17 15.47
CA GLN A 79 -10.83 -2.50 15.23
C GLN A 79 -10.42 -2.68 13.77
N ARG A 80 -11.24 -2.19 12.82
CA ARG A 80 -10.92 -2.23 11.38
C ARG A 80 -9.66 -1.42 11.07
N VAL A 81 -9.53 -0.21 11.63
CA VAL A 81 -8.35 0.63 11.43
C VAL A 81 -7.08 0.00 12.01
N ARG A 82 -7.17 -0.59 13.23
CA ARG A 82 -6.03 -1.33 13.80
C ARG A 82 -5.62 -2.53 12.94
N ALA A 83 -6.57 -3.32 12.49
CA ALA A 83 -6.30 -4.46 11.61
C ALA A 83 -5.71 -4.01 10.26
N GLN A 84 -6.18 -2.89 9.71
CA GLN A 84 -5.59 -2.27 8.52
C GLN A 84 -4.11 -1.97 8.73
N GLN A 85 -3.73 -1.35 9.86
CA GLN A 85 -2.32 -1.04 10.15
C GLN A 85 -1.47 -2.31 10.21
N VAL A 86 -1.96 -3.36 10.89
CA VAL A 86 -1.25 -4.65 10.96
C VAL A 86 -1.06 -5.25 9.56
N ILE A 87 -2.11 -5.23 8.72
CA ILE A 87 -2.03 -5.73 7.34
C ILE A 87 -1.07 -4.86 6.52
N HIS A 88 -1.17 -3.54 6.61
CA HIS A 88 -0.31 -2.61 5.87
C HIS A 88 1.17 -2.87 6.15
N TYR A 89 1.58 -2.90 7.40
CA TYR A 89 2.97 -3.15 7.78
C TYR A 89 3.40 -4.59 7.54
N GLY A 90 2.53 -5.58 7.82
CA GLY A 90 2.81 -6.99 7.55
C GLY A 90 3.01 -7.28 6.07
N PHE A 91 2.16 -6.72 5.22
CA PHE A 91 2.29 -6.81 3.76
C PHE A 91 3.55 -6.10 3.27
N GLY A 92 3.85 -4.91 3.82
CA GLY A 92 5.08 -4.20 3.54
C GLY A 92 6.34 -5.00 3.87
N VAL A 93 6.36 -5.70 4.99
CA VAL A 93 7.46 -6.63 5.38
C VAL A 93 7.61 -7.74 4.34
N ALA A 94 6.51 -8.38 3.92
CA ALA A 94 6.55 -9.42 2.90
C ALA A 94 7.08 -8.88 1.57
N LEU A 95 6.62 -7.69 1.15
CA LEU A 95 7.10 -7.02 -0.06
C LEU A 95 8.57 -6.60 0.05
N GLY A 96 9.05 -6.17 1.23
CA GLY A 96 10.46 -5.87 1.47
C GLY A 96 11.36 -7.08 1.24
N GLY A 97 10.98 -8.24 1.79
CA GLY A 97 11.67 -9.51 1.54
C GLY A 97 11.65 -9.92 0.07
N ALA A 98 10.48 -9.84 -0.57
CA ALA A 98 10.32 -10.16 -1.99
C ALA A 98 11.13 -9.21 -2.88
N TYR A 99 11.17 -7.92 -2.54
CA TYR A 99 11.96 -6.93 -3.27
C TYR A 99 13.46 -7.23 -3.21
N LEU A 100 14.01 -7.52 -2.02
CA LEU A 100 15.42 -7.85 -1.86
C LEU A 100 15.78 -9.13 -2.64
N ALA A 101 14.93 -10.17 -2.56
CA ALA A 101 15.12 -11.40 -3.33
C ALA A 101 15.03 -11.17 -4.83
N GLY A 102 14.05 -10.40 -5.29
CA GLY A 102 13.84 -10.05 -6.69
C GLY A 102 15.00 -9.21 -7.24
N ALA A 103 15.42 -8.17 -6.53
CA ALA A 103 16.51 -7.27 -6.94
C ALA A 103 17.88 -7.97 -7.01
N SER A 104 18.06 -9.09 -6.30
CA SER A 104 19.28 -9.90 -6.38
C SER A 104 19.34 -10.77 -7.64
N ARG A 105 18.19 -11.12 -8.22
CA ARG A 105 18.07 -12.00 -9.39
C ARG A 105 17.77 -11.25 -10.68
N TRP A 106 17.00 -10.16 -10.58
CA TRP A 106 16.52 -9.39 -11.72
C TRP A 106 16.80 -7.91 -11.51
N PRO A 107 17.90 -7.37 -12.07
CA PRO A 107 18.24 -5.95 -11.95
C PRO A 107 17.14 -5.00 -12.43
N ALA A 108 16.27 -5.46 -13.33
CA ALA A 108 15.13 -4.69 -13.82
C ALA A 108 14.18 -4.23 -12.70
N VAL A 109 14.11 -4.96 -11.57
CA VAL A 109 13.28 -4.61 -10.41
C VAL A 109 13.70 -3.27 -9.80
N THR A 110 14.98 -2.89 -9.92
CA THR A 110 15.53 -1.65 -9.36
C THR A 110 15.39 -0.44 -10.28
N ARG A 111 14.81 -0.63 -11.48
CA ARG A 111 14.65 0.46 -12.46
C ARG A 111 13.84 1.62 -11.90
N GLY A 112 14.15 2.82 -12.35
CA GLY A 112 13.53 4.04 -11.84
C GLY A 112 13.79 4.23 -10.33
N ARG A 113 14.92 3.75 -9.81
CA ARG A 113 15.26 3.76 -8.38
C ARG A 113 14.19 3.08 -7.52
N GLY A 114 13.56 2.01 -8.03
CA GLY A 114 12.50 1.25 -7.36
C GLY A 114 11.08 1.77 -7.61
N ALA A 115 10.90 2.98 -8.16
CA ALA A 115 9.56 3.55 -8.40
C ALA A 115 8.70 2.65 -9.31
N LEU A 116 9.31 2.03 -10.35
CA LEU A 116 8.59 1.12 -11.24
C LEU A 116 8.11 -0.15 -10.51
N ALA A 117 8.88 -0.66 -9.55
CA ALA A 117 8.44 -1.77 -8.71
C ALA A 117 7.25 -1.36 -7.83
N GLY A 118 7.27 -0.15 -7.26
CA GLY A 118 6.15 0.41 -6.52
C GLY A 118 4.89 0.52 -7.37
N LEU A 119 5.00 1.03 -8.59
CA LEU A 119 3.88 1.10 -9.54
C LEU A 119 3.39 -0.29 -9.97
N ALA A 120 4.27 -1.27 -10.13
CA ALA A 120 3.90 -2.65 -10.40
C ALA A 120 3.10 -3.26 -9.22
N ILE A 121 3.49 -2.96 -7.98
CA ILE A 121 2.75 -3.35 -6.77
C ILE A 121 1.36 -2.69 -6.77
N TYR A 122 1.26 -1.39 -7.05
CA TYR A 122 -0.02 -0.70 -7.21
C TYR A 122 -0.91 -1.39 -8.25
N THR A 123 -0.36 -1.69 -9.42
CA THR A 123 -1.10 -2.35 -10.50
C THR A 123 -1.58 -3.74 -10.08
N ALA A 124 -0.72 -4.53 -9.45
CA ALA A 124 -1.06 -5.89 -9.00
C ALA A 124 -2.12 -5.88 -7.89
N THR A 125 -2.10 -4.89 -7.00
CA THR A 125 -3.03 -4.79 -5.86
C THR A 125 -4.27 -3.97 -6.21
N HIS A 126 -4.14 -2.65 -6.36
CA HIS A 126 -5.25 -1.71 -6.49
C HIS A 126 -5.92 -1.71 -7.87
N ALA A 127 -5.16 -2.01 -8.93
CA ALA A 127 -5.74 -2.08 -10.27
C ALA A 127 -6.17 -3.50 -10.67
N SER A 128 -5.81 -4.54 -9.92
CA SER A 128 -6.10 -5.94 -10.26
C SER A 128 -6.75 -6.71 -9.12
N LEU A 129 -6.01 -7.04 -8.06
CA LEU A 129 -6.47 -7.95 -7.01
C LEU A 129 -7.69 -7.41 -6.25
N LEU A 130 -7.66 -6.17 -5.77
CA LEU A 130 -8.74 -5.58 -4.99
C LEU A 130 -10.04 -5.42 -5.80
N PRO A 131 -10.01 -5.00 -7.07
CA PRO A 131 -11.19 -5.05 -7.96
C PRO A 131 -11.70 -6.48 -8.21
N ALA A 132 -10.81 -7.45 -8.44
CA ALA A 132 -11.20 -8.85 -8.64
C ALA A 132 -11.91 -9.43 -7.40
N LEU A 133 -11.46 -9.07 -6.20
CA LEU A 133 -12.09 -9.41 -4.93
C LEU A 133 -13.32 -8.54 -4.61
N ARG A 134 -13.69 -7.62 -5.48
CA ARG A 134 -14.78 -6.64 -5.30
C ARG A 134 -14.64 -5.83 -3.99
N VAL A 135 -13.42 -5.67 -3.49
CA VAL A 135 -13.14 -4.86 -2.29
C VAL A 135 -13.13 -3.38 -2.63
N GLN A 136 -12.54 -3.01 -3.77
CA GLN A 136 -12.41 -1.65 -4.27
C GLN A 136 -12.88 -1.59 -5.72
N ARG A 137 -13.36 -0.42 -6.18
CA ARG A 137 -13.62 -0.20 -7.60
C ARG A 137 -12.30 -0.17 -8.39
N PRO A 138 -12.33 -0.55 -9.68
CA PRO A 138 -11.14 -0.42 -10.52
C PRO A 138 -10.77 1.07 -10.71
N PRO A 139 -9.48 1.40 -10.97
CA PRO A 139 -8.98 2.77 -11.02
C PRO A 139 -9.77 3.71 -11.95
N TRP A 140 -10.23 3.21 -13.08
CA TRP A 140 -11.02 4.00 -14.06
C TRP A 140 -12.46 4.34 -13.58
N ARG A 141 -12.86 3.86 -12.40
CA ARG A 141 -14.15 4.17 -11.76
C ARG A 141 -13.98 4.90 -10.42
N LEU A 142 -12.75 5.15 -9.98
CA LEU A 142 -12.45 5.93 -8.79
C LEU A 142 -12.29 7.41 -9.15
N ALA A 143 -12.34 8.29 -8.13
CA ALA A 143 -11.97 9.69 -8.29
C ALA A 143 -10.51 9.77 -8.82
N PRO A 144 -10.23 10.61 -9.84
CA PRO A 144 -8.88 10.75 -10.38
C PRO A 144 -7.84 11.12 -9.31
N ALA A 145 -8.19 11.95 -8.32
CA ALA A 145 -7.34 12.28 -7.19
C ALA A 145 -6.90 11.03 -6.42
N ALA A 146 -7.85 10.10 -6.16
CA ALA A 146 -7.57 8.87 -5.44
C ALA A 146 -6.56 8.00 -6.19
N VAL A 147 -6.71 7.88 -7.50
CA VAL A 147 -5.77 7.13 -8.36
C VAL A 147 -4.37 7.75 -8.33
N VAL A 148 -4.30 9.08 -8.43
CA VAL A 148 -3.02 9.81 -8.48
C VAL A 148 -2.24 9.69 -7.18
N TRP A 149 -2.86 10.00 -6.04
CA TRP A 149 -2.14 9.94 -4.77
C TRP A 149 -1.76 8.51 -4.40
N GLU A 150 -2.63 7.53 -4.65
CA GLU A 150 -2.38 6.12 -4.35
C GLU A 150 -1.22 5.56 -5.21
N ALA A 151 -1.24 5.78 -6.52
CA ALA A 151 -0.16 5.36 -7.41
C ALA A 151 1.18 6.04 -7.03
N THR A 152 1.14 7.33 -6.70
CA THR A 152 2.33 8.10 -6.30
C THR A 152 2.89 7.59 -4.97
N SER A 153 2.04 7.30 -3.98
CA SER A 153 2.48 6.74 -2.68
C SER A 153 3.13 5.36 -2.85
N HIS A 154 2.65 4.54 -3.80
CA HIS A 154 3.27 3.27 -4.13
C HIS A 154 4.61 3.45 -4.86
N ALA A 155 4.75 4.43 -5.75
CA ALA A 155 6.04 4.76 -6.35
C ALA A 155 7.06 5.18 -5.28
N LEU A 156 6.65 5.99 -4.29
CA LEU A 156 7.48 6.35 -3.14
C LEU A 156 7.83 5.15 -2.26
N PHE A 157 6.88 4.23 -2.03
CA PHE A 157 7.14 2.96 -1.34
C PHE A 157 8.25 2.17 -2.04
N GLY A 158 8.15 1.99 -3.36
CA GLY A 158 9.17 1.30 -4.14
C GLY A 158 10.54 2.01 -4.11
N THR A 159 10.54 3.34 -4.13
CA THR A 159 11.76 4.14 -4.01
C THR A 159 12.41 3.98 -2.63
N ALA A 160 11.61 3.93 -1.57
CA ALA A 160 12.10 3.68 -0.21
C ALA A 160 12.68 2.26 -0.07
N LEU A 161 12.03 1.24 -0.67
CA LEU A 161 12.59 -0.12 -0.73
C LEU A 161 13.99 -0.14 -1.35
N GLU A 162 14.16 0.54 -2.48
CA GLU A 162 15.46 0.60 -3.17
C GLU A 162 16.50 1.40 -2.39
N ALA A 163 16.12 2.52 -1.79
CA ALA A 163 17.01 3.32 -0.95
C ALA A 163 17.55 2.49 0.23
N MET A 164 16.65 1.79 0.94
CA MET A 164 17.03 0.93 2.05
C MET A 164 17.90 -0.25 1.60
N ARG A 165 17.58 -0.88 0.44
CA ARG A 165 18.41 -1.94 -0.13
C ARG A 165 19.83 -1.47 -0.41
N ARG A 166 20.02 -0.23 -0.92
CA ARG A 166 21.34 0.35 -1.17
C ARG A 166 22.11 0.57 0.12
N LEU A 167 21.45 1.11 1.15
CA LEU A 167 22.06 1.32 2.47
C LEU A 167 22.53 0.00 3.12
N LEU A 168 21.85 -1.12 2.87
CA LEU A 168 22.27 -2.43 3.38
C LEU A 168 23.44 -3.06 2.59
N ARG A 169 23.80 -2.51 1.42
CA ARG A 169 24.86 -3.04 0.56
C ARG A 169 26.16 -2.22 0.61
N GLY A 170 26.08 -0.96 1.07
CA GLY A 170 27.22 -0.08 1.26
C GLY A 170 27.97 -0.41 2.50
#